data_c74f7bbbb3e91e777d4dc9a56f113239
#
_entry.id   c74f7bbbb3e91e777d4dc9a56f113239
#
_cell.length_a   1.000
_cell.length_b   1.000
_cell.length_c   1.000
_cell.angle_alpha   90.00
_cell.angle_beta   90.00
_cell.angle_gamma   90.00
#
_symmetry.space_group_name_H-M   'P 1'
#
loop_
_entity.id
_entity.type
_entity.pdbx_description
1 polymer ?
#
loop_
_entity_poly.entity_id
_entity_poly.type
_entity_poly.pdbx_seq_one_letter_code
_entity_poly.pdbx_strand_id
1 'polypeptide(L)'
;MKKVLFILLFISIGCQNNSKISDSLSNKGVGPITNVILEDKVNISMANSGEKLFNQLCTSCHMINEDYIGPAMSGILDRRSPEWIMNMILNPIQMVEEDPIAIELLEKYNFEYMYNQNLLDEEAREILEFFRLID
;
A
#
# COMPACT_ATOMS: atom_id res chain seq x y z
N MET A 1 2.89 15.81 -62.49
CA MET A 1 3.35 16.30 -61.18
C MET A 1 2.49 15.67 -60.11
N LYS A 2 2.98 14.65 -59.42
CA LYS A 2 2.24 13.93 -58.32
C LYS A 2 2.55 14.59 -56.98
N LYS A 3 1.52 15.17 -56.36
CA LYS A 3 1.63 15.74 -55.00
C LYS A 3 1.58 14.59 -53.97
N VAL A 4 2.69 14.35 -53.29
CA VAL A 4 2.73 13.42 -52.13
C VAL A 4 2.24 14.15 -50.91
N LEU A 5 1.09 13.71 -50.40
CA LEU A 5 0.50 14.23 -49.15
C LEU A 5 1.13 13.48 -47.95
N PHE A 6 1.99 14.17 -47.19
CA PHE A 6 2.56 13.66 -45.98
C PHE A 6 1.55 13.80 -44.85
N ILE A 7 0.94 12.70 -44.42
CA ILE A 7 0.06 12.68 -43.22
C ILE A 7 0.97 12.50 -42.01
N LEU A 8 1.13 13.58 -41.22
CA LEU A 8 1.78 13.55 -39.93
C LEU A 8 0.81 12.90 -38.92
N LEU A 9 1.12 11.66 -38.53
CA LEU A 9 0.42 10.94 -37.48
C LEU A 9 0.92 11.45 -36.13
N PHE A 10 0.16 12.31 -35.45
CA PHE A 10 0.41 12.71 -34.07
C PHE A 10 0.05 11.56 -33.13
N ILE A 11 1.07 10.85 -32.64
CA ILE A 11 0.91 9.86 -31.56
C ILE A 11 0.81 10.64 -30.24
N SER A 12 -0.39 10.80 -29.72
CA SER A 12 -0.62 11.33 -28.37
C SER A 12 -0.28 10.22 -27.34
N ILE A 13 0.92 10.29 -26.76
CA ILE A 13 1.28 9.48 -25.59
C ILE A 13 0.53 10.07 -24.41
N GLY A 14 -0.62 9.49 -24.08
CA GLY A 14 -1.44 9.91 -22.96
C GLY A 14 -0.81 9.50 -21.62
N CYS A 15 -0.74 10.43 -20.67
CA CYS A 15 -0.36 10.21 -19.28
C CYS A 15 -1.42 9.37 -18.55
N GLN A 16 -1.29 8.04 -18.58
CA GLN A 16 -2.19 7.12 -17.86
C GLN A 16 -1.75 6.80 -16.42
N ASN A 17 -0.54 7.22 -15.99
CA ASN A 17 -0.02 6.85 -14.67
C ASN A 17 -0.60 7.67 -13.50
N ASN A 18 -1.02 8.93 -13.71
CA ASN A 18 -1.47 9.78 -12.61
C ASN A 18 -2.86 9.39 -12.04
N SER A 19 -3.75 8.83 -12.85
CA SER A 19 -5.08 8.44 -12.39
C SER A 19 -5.06 7.21 -11.47
N LYS A 20 -4.25 6.21 -11.77
CA LYS A 20 -4.12 5.00 -10.93
C LYS A 20 -3.53 5.28 -9.54
N ILE A 21 -2.55 6.17 -9.44
CA ILE A 21 -1.93 6.56 -8.16
C ILE A 21 -2.95 7.36 -7.32
N SER A 22 -3.67 8.31 -7.91
CA SER A 22 -4.71 9.07 -7.23
C SER A 22 -5.82 8.17 -6.69
N ASP A 23 -6.29 7.18 -7.46
CA ASP A 23 -7.29 6.20 -7.04
C ASP A 23 -6.77 5.32 -5.90
N SER A 24 -5.51 4.92 -5.96
CA SER A 24 -4.88 4.09 -4.94
C SER A 24 -4.72 4.80 -3.60
N LEU A 25 -4.39 6.10 -3.59
CA LEU A 25 -4.25 6.92 -2.38
C LEU A 25 -5.61 7.37 -1.81
N SER A 26 -6.67 7.39 -2.60
CA SER A 26 -8.02 7.70 -2.14
C SER A 26 -8.76 6.47 -1.60
N ASN A 27 -8.34 5.26 -1.99
CA ASN A 27 -8.90 4.01 -1.50
C ASN A 27 -8.51 3.80 -0.02
N LYS A 28 -9.49 3.60 0.83
CA LYS A 28 -9.30 3.34 2.27
C LYS A 28 -9.32 1.85 2.63
N GLY A 29 -9.58 1.00 1.66
CA GLY A 29 -9.76 -0.43 1.89
C GLY A 29 -11.08 -0.77 2.59
N VAL A 30 -11.16 -2.00 3.07
CA VAL A 30 -12.32 -2.57 3.76
C VAL A 30 -11.90 -3.00 5.17
N GLY A 31 -12.57 -2.46 6.19
CA GLY A 31 -12.24 -2.80 7.57
C GLY A 31 -12.67 -1.74 8.58
N PRO A 32 -12.21 -1.85 9.82
CA PRO A 32 -12.66 -0.99 10.90
C PRO A 32 -12.14 0.47 10.79
N ILE A 33 -11.07 0.70 10.07
CA ILE A 33 -10.41 2.01 10.01
C ILE A 33 -11.02 2.85 8.88
N THR A 34 -11.75 3.89 9.23
CA THR A 34 -12.41 4.79 8.28
C THR A 34 -11.72 6.14 8.14
N ASN A 35 -10.90 6.53 9.11
CA ASN A 35 -10.15 7.77 9.11
C ASN A 35 -8.91 7.67 10.00
N VAL A 36 -7.78 8.13 9.48
CA VAL A 36 -6.51 8.22 10.21
C VAL A 36 -6.03 9.66 10.19
N ILE A 37 -5.80 10.22 11.39
CA ILE A 37 -5.18 11.53 11.53
C ILE A 37 -3.69 11.33 11.76
N LEU A 38 -2.88 11.85 10.86
CA LEU A 38 -1.42 11.84 10.97
C LEU A 38 -0.96 13.22 11.41
N GLU A 39 -0.15 13.27 12.46
CA GLU A 39 0.56 14.48 12.86
C GLU A 39 1.64 14.81 11.81
N ASP A 40 2.03 16.09 11.71
CA ASP A 40 3.08 16.51 10.75
C ASP A 40 4.41 15.78 10.98
N LYS A 41 4.70 15.45 12.24
CA LYS A 41 5.91 14.74 12.64
C LYS A 41 5.60 13.30 13.02
N VAL A 42 6.51 12.40 12.65
CA VAL A 42 6.47 11.01 13.08
C VAL A 42 6.56 10.94 14.61
N ASN A 43 5.67 10.16 15.21
CA ASN A 43 5.77 9.83 16.64
C ASN A 43 6.82 8.73 16.83
N ILE A 44 8.02 9.13 17.22
CA ILE A 44 9.17 8.22 17.36
C ILE A 44 8.92 7.11 18.38
N SER A 45 8.20 7.38 19.46
CA SER A 45 7.87 6.34 20.45
C SER A 45 6.98 5.26 19.86
N MET A 46 5.94 5.65 19.12
CA MET A 46 5.07 4.71 18.40
C MET A 46 5.82 3.99 17.29
N ALA A 47 6.65 4.69 16.52
CA ALA A 47 7.45 4.09 15.46
C ALA A 47 8.40 3.00 16.00
N ASN A 48 9.04 3.23 17.14
CA ASN A 48 9.91 2.24 17.79
C ASN A 48 9.13 1.02 18.30
N SER A 49 7.89 1.20 18.77
CA SER A 49 7.00 0.09 19.12
C SER A 49 6.57 -0.68 17.88
N GLY A 50 6.16 0.04 16.83
CA GLY A 50 5.77 -0.54 15.54
C GLY A 50 6.90 -1.32 14.87
N GLU A 51 8.15 -0.85 14.95
CA GLU A 51 9.32 -1.59 14.47
C GLU A 51 9.46 -2.95 15.17
N LYS A 52 9.26 -3.00 16.47
CA LYS A 52 9.31 -4.27 17.22
C LYS A 52 8.21 -5.23 16.79
N LEU A 53 6.98 -4.72 16.65
CA LEU A 53 5.85 -5.52 16.18
C LEU A 53 6.10 -6.02 14.74
N PHE A 54 6.56 -5.15 13.85
CA PHE A 54 6.91 -5.52 12.49
C PHE A 54 7.97 -6.62 12.44
N ASN A 55 9.04 -6.48 13.22
CA ASN A 55 10.12 -7.47 13.29
C ASN A 55 9.67 -8.82 13.85
N GLN A 56 8.67 -8.84 14.72
CA GLN A 56 8.15 -10.07 15.31
C GLN A 56 7.13 -10.78 14.44
N LEU A 57 6.29 -10.03 13.72
CA LEU A 57 5.07 -10.57 13.10
C LEU A 57 5.09 -10.51 11.56
N CYS A 58 5.87 -9.63 10.96
CA CYS A 58 5.75 -9.32 9.54
C CYS A 58 6.96 -9.78 8.70
N THR A 59 8.17 -9.85 9.29
CA THR A 59 9.42 -10.11 8.57
C THR A 59 9.55 -11.52 7.99
N SER A 60 8.69 -12.45 8.38
CA SER A 60 8.59 -13.75 7.72
C SER A 60 8.14 -13.66 6.26
N CYS A 61 7.39 -12.61 5.91
CA CYS A 61 6.81 -12.41 4.58
C CYS A 61 7.18 -11.08 3.93
N HIS A 62 7.51 -10.05 4.72
CA HIS A 62 7.81 -8.70 4.22
C HIS A 62 9.21 -8.26 4.56
N MET A 63 9.90 -7.68 3.58
CA MET A 63 11.16 -6.97 3.77
C MET A 63 10.95 -5.46 3.59
N ILE A 64 11.88 -4.65 4.11
CA ILE A 64 11.77 -3.21 4.01
C ILE A 64 11.97 -2.75 2.56
N ASN A 65 13.04 -3.18 1.90
CA ASN A 65 13.51 -2.59 0.66
C ASN A 65 13.33 -3.47 -0.58
N GLU A 66 12.80 -4.68 -0.43
CA GLU A 66 12.63 -5.60 -1.55
C GLU A 66 11.39 -6.49 -1.38
N ASP A 67 10.80 -6.88 -2.50
CA ASP A 67 9.71 -7.86 -2.52
C ASP A 67 10.27 -9.23 -2.10
N TYR A 68 9.49 -9.96 -1.28
CA TYR A 68 9.83 -11.32 -0.84
C TYR A 68 8.60 -12.21 -1.04
N ILE A 69 8.00 -12.74 0.01
CA ILE A 69 6.71 -13.44 -0.10
C ILE A 69 5.59 -12.41 -0.36
N GLY A 70 5.66 -11.26 0.30
CA GLY A 70 4.81 -10.11 0.05
C GLY A 70 5.60 -8.90 -0.47
N PRO A 71 4.93 -7.75 -0.67
CA PRO A 71 5.57 -6.53 -1.16
C PRO A 71 6.55 -5.91 -0.17
N ALA A 72 7.52 -5.17 -0.69
CA ALA A 72 8.39 -4.28 0.08
C ALA A 72 7.60 -3.19 0.81
N MET A 73 8.04 -2.83 2.01
CA MET A 73 7.35 -1.82 2.84
C MET A 73 7.79 -0.39 2.56
N SER A 74 9.05 -0.16 2.18
CA SER A 74 9.53 1.17 1.81
C SER A 74 8.69 1.81 0.71
N GLY A 75 8.35 3.09 0.83
CA GLY A 75 7.47 3.83 -0.06
C GLY A 75 6.01 3.37 -0.03
N ILE A 76 5.55 2.70 1.03
CA ILE A 76 4.17 2.21 1.08
C ILE A 76 3.16 3.35 1.18
N LEU A 77 3.48 4.44 1.87
CA LEU A 77 2.62 5.61 1.98
C LEU A 77 2.52 6.43 0.67
N ASP A 78 3.46 6.26 -0.24
CA ASP A 78 3.36 6.80 -1.59
C ASP A 78 2.39 6.00 -2.48
N ARG A 79 2.07 4.77 -2.08
CA ARG A 79 1.26 3.83 -2.85
C ARG A 79 -0.12 3.57 -2.27
N ARG A 80 -0.31 3.79 -0.96
CA ARG A 80 -1.55 3.43 -0.23
C ARG A 80 -1.90 4.48 0.81
N SER A 81 -3.20 4.67 1.04
CA SER A 81 -3.65 5.52 2.14
C SER A 81 -3.32 4.90 3.50
N PRO A 82 -3.16 5.71 4.54
CA PRO A 82 -2.99 5.24 5.91
C PRO A 82 -4.08 4.27 6.37
N GLU A 83 -5.33 4.55 6.01
CA GLU A 83 -6.47 3.71 6.32
C GLU A 83 -6.38 2.34 5.63
N TRP A 84 -6.01 2.32 4.35
CA TRP A 84 -5.84 1.08 3.60
C TRP A 84 -4.77 0.20 4.22
N ILE A 85 -3.63 0.79 4.62
CA ILE A 85 -2.53 0.08 5.27
C ILE A 85 -2.99 -0.56 6.58
N MET A 86 -3.65 0.22 7.44
CA MET A 86 -4.17 -0.29 8.72
C MET A 86 -5.25 -1.35 8.52
N ASN A 87 -6.15 -1.18 7.56
CA ASN A 87 -7.18 -2.18 7.26
C ASN A 87 -6.57 -3.47 6.72
N MET A 88 -5.51 -3.40 5.90
CA MET A 88 -4.79 -4.58 5.43
C MET A 88 -4.09 -5.34 6.58
N ILE A 89 -3.59 -4.64 7.59
CA ILE A 89 -2.99 -5.24 8.79
C ILE A 89 -4.07 -5.90 9.67
N LEU A 90 -5.20 -5.23 9.88
CA LEU A 90 -6.23 -5.66 10.85
C LEU A 90 -7.22 -6.67 10.28
N ASN A 91 -7.51 -6.59 8.98
CA ASN A 91 -8.58 -7.34 8.34
C ASN A 91 -8.17 -7.89 6.95
N PRO A 92 -7.02 -8.58 6.83
CA PRO A 92 -6.45 -8.97 5.55
C PRO A 92 -7.37 -9.88 4.72
N ILE A 93 -8.15 -10.74 5.36
CA ILE A 93 -9.04 -11.69 4.66
C ILE A 93 -10.15 -10.95 3.91
N GLN A 94 -10.88 -10.07 4.60
CA GLN A 94 -11.94 -9.30 3.94
C GLN A 94 -11.36 -8.33 2.90
N MET A 95 -10.17 -7.78 3.15
CA MET A 95 -9.47 -6.95 2.17
C MET A 95 -9.26 -7.69 0.84
N VAL A 96 -8.74 -8.91 0.85
CA VAL A 96 -8.52 -9.68 -0.39
C VAL A 96 -9.80 -10.28 -0.98
N GLU A 97 -10.92 -10.23 -0.29
CA GLU A 97 -12.23 -10.63 -0.80
C GLU A 97 -12.99 -9.47 -1.46
N GLU A 98 -12.82 -8.23 -0.97
CA GLU A 98 -13.69 -7.10 -1.33
C GLU A 98 -12.94 -5.89 -1.89
N ASP A 99 -11.65 -5.69 -1.57
CA ASP A 99 -10.88 -4.55 -2.07
C ASP A 99 -10.14 -4.89 -3.37
N PRO A 100 -10.38 -4.16 -4.47
CA PRO A 100 -9.81 -4.51 -5.78
C PRO A 100 -8.28 -4.43 -5.81
N ILE A 101 -7.66 -3.55 -4.99
CA ILE A 101 -6.21 -3.43 -4.92
C ILE A 101 -5.60 -4.61 -4.15
N ALA A 102 -6.25 -5.04 -3.07
CA ALA A 102 -5.81 -6.18 -2.29
C ALA A 102 -5.95 -7.50 -3.09
N ILE A 103 -7.02 -7.63 -3.89
CA ILE A 103 -7.21 -8.75 -4.82
C ILE A 103 -6.08 -8.78 -5.86
N GLU A 104 -5.76 -7.64 -6.51
CA GLU A 104 -4.65 -7.54 -7.48
C GLU A 104 -3.30 -7.91 -6.83
N LEU A 105 -3.07 -7.50 -5.58
CA LEU A 105 -1.86 -7.86 -4.85
C LEU A 105 -1.81 -9.37 -4.55
N LEU A 106 -2.91 -9.96 -4.11
CA LEU A 106 -2.98 -11.40 -3.85
C LEU A 106 -2.62 -12.20 -5.10
N GLU A 107 -3.16 -11.83 -6.26
CA GLU A 107 -2.81 -12.45 -7.54
C GLU A 107 -1.33 -12.26 -7.89
N LYS A 108 -0.81 -11.05 -7.73
CA LYS A 108 0.59 -10.71 -8.02
C LYS A 108 1.57 -11.54 -7.19
N TYR A 109 1.23 -11.83 -5.94
CA TYR A 109 2.07 -12.58 -5.00
C TYR A 109 1.63 -14.06 -4.88
N ASN A 110 1.21 -14.67 -6.00
CA ASN A 110 0.94 -16.11 -6.17
C ASN A 110 -0.12 -16.64 -5.21
N PHE A 111 -1.14 -15.83 -4.90
CA PHE A 111 -2.22 -16.19 -3.96
C PHE A 111 -1.74 -16.53 -2.55
N GLU A 112 -0.59 -15.99 -2.14
CA GLU A 112 -0.14 -16.09 -0.75
C GLU A 112 -0.91 -15.10 0.13
N TYR A 113 -1.67 -15.65 1.08
CA TYR A 113 -2.52 -14.84 1.96
C TYR A 113 -1.72 -14.20 3.08
N MET A 114 -1.99 -12.91 3.32
CA MET A 114 -1.56 -12.27 4.56
C MET A 114 -2.43 -12.75 5.71
N TYR A 115 -1.80 -13.31 6.75
CA TYR A 115 -2.52 -13.82 7.92
C TYR A 115 -2.87 -12.69 8.88
N ASN A 116 -4.08 -12.76 9.45
CA ASN A 116 -4.48 -11.85 10.51
C ASN A 116 -3.65 -12.13 11.78
N GLN A 117 -2.89 -11.14 12.23
CA GLN A 117 -2.06 -11.24 13.43
C GLN A 117 -2.83 -10.93 14.72
N ASN A 118 -4.14 -10.67 14.63
CA ASN A 118 -5.03 -10.28 15.74
C ASN A 118 -4.52 -9.06 16.54
N LEU A 119 -3.97 -8.09 15.82
CA LEU A 119 -3.51 -6.83 16.39
C LEU A 119 -4.68 -5.93 16.77
N LEU A 120 -4.42 -5.07 17.76
CA LEU A 120 -5.32 -3.98 18.12
C LEU A 120 -5.12 -2.79 17.14
N ASP A 121 -6.12 -1.90 17.06
CA ASP A 121 -6.04 -0.68 16.25
C ASP A 121 -4.82 0.17 16.59
N GLU A 122 -4.48 0.25 17.89
CA GLU A 122 -3.31 0.98 18.37
C GLU A 122 -2.00 0.35 17.90
N GLU A 123 -1.90 -0.97 17.89
CA GLU A 123 -0.72 -1.70 17.41
C GLU A 123 -0.55 -1.55 15.88
N ALA A 124 -1.64 -1.61 15.13
CA ALA A 124 -1.61 -1.31 13.69
C ALA A 124 -1.20 0.16 13.43
N ARG A 125 -1.62 1.09 14.30
CA ARG A 125 -1.21 2.49 14.24
C ARG A 125 0.28 2.67 14.57
N GLU A 126 0.84 1.93 15.49
CA GLU A 126 2.27 1.92 15.78
C GLU A 126 3.08 1.43 14.57
N ILE A 127 2.64 0.35 13.91
CA ILE A 127 3.27 -0.15 12.68
C ILE A 127 3.19 0.90 11.57
N LEU A 128 2.08 1.61 11.44
CA LEU A 128 1.94 2.71 10.48
C LEU A 128 2.94 3.84 10.77
N GLU A 129 3.18 4.20 12.02
CA GLU A 129 4.21 5.19 12.39
C GLU A 129 5.62 4.71 12.06
N PHE A 130 5.89 3.41 12.23
CA PHE A 130 7.15 2.84 11.77
C PHE A 130 7.32 2.96 10.25
N PHE A 131 6.27 2.71 9.46
CA PHE A 131 6.34 2.91 8.02
C PHE A 131 6.58 4.38 7.65
N ARG A 132 5.97 5.33 8.35
CA ARG A 132 6.25 6.76 8.19
C ARG A 132 7.71 7.15 8.51
N LEU A 133 8.37 6.39 9.36
CA LEU A 133 9.78 6.64 9.73
C LEU A 133 10.74 6.14 8.66
N ILE A 134 10.37 5.10 7.91
CA ILE A 134 11.24 4.46 6.90
C ILE A 134 10.95 4.94 5.47
N ASP A 135 9.87 5.71 5.24
CA ASP A 135 9.53 6.37 3.99
C ASP A 135 10.16 7.77 3.91
#